data_a7fabab18621c570bdc394b15c7cbe64
#
_entry.id   a7fabab18621c570bdc394b15c7cbe64
#
_cell.length_a   1.000
_cell.length_b   1.000
_cell.length_c   1.000
_cell.angle_alpha   90.00
_cell.angle_beta   90.00
_cell.angle_gamma   90.00
#
_symmetry.space_group_name_H-M   'P 1'
#
loop_
_entity.id
_entity.type
_entity.pdbx_description
1 polymer ?
#
loop_
_entity_poly.entity_id
_entity_poly.type
_entity_poly.pdbx_seq_one_letter_code
_entity_poly.pdbx_strand_id
1 'polypeptide(L)'
;MNPEQVARIIEAGLAGSQAQVKSEDNVHFEAVVIAAAFAGKRSVQRHQLVYATLGKAVGNEIHALALQVFTPEEFAGQGRG
;
A
#
# COMPACT_ATOMS: atom_id res chain seq x y z
N MET A 1 -1.76 -8.12 -13.57
CA MET A 1 -1.96 -8.29 -12.11
C MET A 1 -3.22 -7.55 -11.71
N ASN A 2 -4.06 -8.16 -10.89
CA ASN A 2 -5.31 -7.51 -10.46
C ASN A 2 -5.13 -6.88 -9.06
N PRO A 3 -6.06 -5.98 -8.64
CA PRO A 3 -5.92 -5.30 -7.35
C PRO A 3 -5.84 -6.24 -6.14
N GLU A 4 -6.55 -7.35 -6.17
CA GLU A 4 -6.51 -8.30 -5.05
C GLU A 4 -5.15 -8.95 -4.91
N GLN A 5 -4.49 -9.26 -6.01
CA GLN A 5 -3.14 -9.80 -5.99
C GLN A 5 -2.15 -8.79 -5.41
N VAL A 6 -2.28 -7.53 -5.81
CA VAL A 6 -1.42 -6.46 -5.27
C VAL A 6 -1.62 -6.34 -3.76
N ALA A 7 -2.87 -6.33 -3.30
CA ALA A 7 -3.18 -6.24 -1.88
C ALA A 7 -2.56 -7.39 -1.08
N ARG A 8 -2.66 -8.62 -1.60
CA ARG A 8 -2.11 -9.79 -0.92
C ARG A 8 -0.60 -9.75 -0.83
N ILE A 9 0.07 -9.30 -1.89
CA ILE A 9 1.53 -9.19 -1.88
C ILE A 9 1.97 -8.18 -0.81
N ILE A 10 1.30 -7.04 -0.74
CA ILE A 10 1.61 -6.02 0.27
C ILE A 10 1.41 -6.59 1.68
N GLU A 11 0.26 -7.21 1.91
CA GLU A 11 -0.07 -7.76 3.23
C GLU A 11 0.87 -8.89 3.64
N ALA A 12 1.27 -9.72 2.70
CA ALA A 12 2.21 -10.80 2.98
C ALA A 12 3.61 -10.29 3.32
N GLY A 13 4.03 -9.21 2.66
CA GLY A 13 5.36 -8.63 2.87
C GLY A 13 5.45 -7.68 4.04
N LEU A 14 4.32 -7.26 4.59
CA LEU A 14 4.27 -6.27 5.68
C LEU A 14 3.31 -6.80 6.74
N ALA A 15 3.85 -7.50 7.71
CA ALA A 15 3.07 -8.22 8.73
C ALA A 15 2.10 -7.29 9.46
N GLY A 16 0.87 -7.74 9.62
CA GLY A 16 -0.17 -6.99 10.31
C GLY A 16 -0.76 -5.84 9.52
N SER A 17 -0.34 -5.64 8.27
CA SER A 17 -0.88 -4.58 7.44
C SER A 17 -2.23 -4.96 6.83
N GLN A 18 -2.98 -3.91 6.45
CA GLN A 18 -4.18 -4.04 5.64
C GLN A 18 -3.98 -3.20 4.39
N ALA A 19 -4.26 -3.77 3.23
CA ALA A 19 -4.12 -3.06 1.97
C ALA A 19 -5.45 -3.08 1.22
N GLN A 20 -5.91 -1.89 0.82
CA GLN A 20 -7.07 -1.72 -0.04
C GLN A 20 -6.58 -1.19 -1.37
N VAL A 21 -6.74 -1.97 -2.41
CA VAL A 21 -6.20 -1.66 -3.72
C VAL A 21 -7.31 -1.67 -4.74
N LYS A 22 -7.29 -0.68 -5.63
CA LYS A 22 -8.25 -0.63 -6.73
C LYS A 22 -7.55 -0.22 -8.02
N SER A 23 -8.11 -0.64 -9.13
CA SER A 23 -7.64 -0.31 -10.46
C SER A 23 -8.75 -0.58 -11.46
N GLU A 24 -8.85 0.25 -12.49
CA GLU A 24 -9.83 0.05 -13.57
C GLU A 24 -9.22 -0.72 -14.74
N ASP A 25 -7.91 -0.67 -14.90
CA ASP A 25 -7.22 -1.22 -16.07
C ASP A 25 -6.16 -2.27 -15.73
N ASN A 26 -5.96 -2.57 -14.45
CA ASN A 26 -4.93 -3.50 -13.96
C ASN A 26 -3.51 -3.10 -14.35
N VAL A 27 -3.28 -1.81 -14.58
CA VAL A 27 -1.99 -1.22 -14.93
C VAL A 27 -1.68 -0.04 -14.01
N HIS A 28 -2.68 0.81 -13.77
CA HIS A 28 -2.60 1.95 -12.88
C HIS A 28 -3.39 1.61 -11.61
N PHE A 29 -2.74 1.69 -10.45
CA PHE A 29 -3.30 1.23 -9.18
C PHE A 29 -3.33 2.34 -8.16
N GLU A 30 -4.36 2.30 -7.30
CA GLU A 30 -4.45 3.14 -6.11
C GLU A 30 -4.50 2.20 -4.91
N ALA A 31 -3.66 2.46 -3.91
CA ALA A 31 -3.59 1.63 -2.72
C ALA A 31 -3.62 2.47 -1.46
N VAL A 32 -4.40 2.02 -0.49
CA VAL A 32 -4.38 2.52 0.88
C VAL A 32 -3.79 1.41 1.73
N VAL A 33 -2.69 1.67 2.42
CA VAL A 33 -2.02 0.68 3.25
C VAL A 33 -1.99 1.17 4.69
N ILE A 34 -2.48 0.34 5.59
CA ILE A 34 -2.57 0.65 7.01
C ILE A 34 -1.68 -0.35 7.75
N ALA A 35 -0.71 0.15 8.50
CA ALA A 35 0.23 -0.73 9.21
C ALA A 35 0.77 -0.07 10.47
N ALA A 36 0.78 -0.82 11.57
CA ALA A 36 1.42 -0.37 12.80
C ALA A 36 2.91 -0.12 12.61
N ALA A 37 3.53 -0.85 11.68
CA ALA A 37 4.96 -0.70 11.36
C ALA A 37 5.29 0.70 10.84
N PHE A 38 4.32 1.47 10.39
CA PHE A 38 4.55 2.84 9.92
C PHE A 38 4.73 3.86 11.04
N ALA A 39 4.47 3.49 12.28
CA ALA A 39 4.58 4.40 13.41
C ALA A 39 6.00 4.96 13.51
N GLY A 40 6.11 6.29 13.67
CA GLY A 40 7.40 6.96 13.79
C GLY A 40 8.16 7.11 12.47
N LYS A 41 7.60 6.66 11.35
CA LYS A 41 8.26 6.75 10.06
C LYS A 41 7.69 7.87 9.22
N ARG A 42 8.55 8.50 8.43
CA ARG A 42 8.16 9.53 7.48
C ARG A 42 7.46 8.89 6.27
N SER A 43 6.73 9.72 5.54
CA SER A 43 5.99 9.25 4.35
C SER A 43 6.89 8.50 3.37
N VAL A 44 8.07 9.04 3.06
CA VAL A 44 8.98 8.40 2.12
C VAL A 44 9.44 7.02 2.59
N GLN A 45 9.67 6.87 3.89
CA GLN A 45 10.07 5.58 4.46
C GLN A 45 8.94 4.56 4.38
N ARG A 46 7.71 5.01 4.62
CA ARG A 46 6.51 4.16 4.52
C ARG A 46 6.31 3.68 3.08
N HIS A 47 6.46 4.58 2.12
CA HIS A 47 6.36 4.23 0.70
C HIS A 47 7.43 3.21 0.31
N GLN A 48 8.64 3.38 0.80
CA GLN A 48 9.73 2.43 0.51
C GLN A 48 9.41 1.03 1.05
N LEU A 49 8.80 0.94 2.23
CA LEU A 49 8.39 -0.35 2.79
C LEU A 49 7.37 -1.05 1.88
N VAL A 50 6.40 -0.30 1.38
CA VAL A 50 5.39 -0.88 0.49
C VAL A 50 6.01 -1.29 -0.84
N TYR A 51 6.82 -0.43 -1.45
CA TYR A 51 7.49 -0.76 -2.71
C TYR A 51 8.38 -2.00 -2.56
N ALA A 52 9.03 -2.16 -1.42
CA ALA A 52 9.86 -3.34 -1.18
C ALA A 52 9.06 -4.63 -1.22
N THR A 53 7.79 -4.61 -0.79
CA THR A 53 6.95 -5.81 -0.86
C THR A 53 6.62 -6.20 -2.29
N LEU A 54 6.49 -5.22 -3.17
CA LEU A 54 6.09 -5.44 -4.56
C LEU A 54 7.28 -5.77 -5.47
N GLY A 55 8.47 -5.36 -5.07
CA GLY A 55 9.70 -5.69 -5.80
C GLY A 55 9.65 -5.27 -7.26
N LYS A 56 9.96 -6.20 -8.15
CA LYS A 56 10.06 -5.93 -9.58
C LYS A 56 8.71 -5.72 -10.27
N ALA A 57 7.60 -5.99 -9.60
CA ALA A 57 6.28 -5.77 -10.19
C ALA A 57 6.05 -4.29 -10.50
N VAL A 58 6.59 -3.39 -9.68
CA VAL A 58 6.51 -1.95 -9.95
C VAL A 58 7.45 -1.63 -11.12
N GLY A 59 6.88 -1.00 -12.15
CA GLY A 59 7.60 -0.76 -13.40
C GLY A 59 7.39 -1.83 -14.45
N ASN A 60 6.82 -2.97 -14.07
CA ASN A 60 6.46 -4.05 -14.99
C ASN A 60 4.94 -4.20 -15.04
N GLU A 61 4.37 -5.13 -14.22
CA GLU A 61 2.92 -5.34 -14.18
C GLU A 61 2.18 -4.16 -13.56
N ILE A 62 2.84 -3.44 -12.62
CA ILE A 62 2.29 -2.24 -12.02
C ILE A 62 2.97 -1.04 -12.68
N HIS A 63 2.28 -0.41 -13.61
CA HIS A 63 2.84 0.72 -14.35
C HIS A 63 2.85 2.00 -13.51
N ALA A 64 1.81 2.21 -12.71
CA ALA A 64 1.72 3.36 -11.80
C ALA A 64 0.99 2.94 -10.53
N LEU A 65 1.45 3.45 -9.38
CA LEU A 65 0.89 3.14 -8.08
C LEU A 65 0.81 4.42 -7.26
N ALA A 66 -0.41 4.85 -6.98
CA ALA A 66 -0.68 5.95 -6.05
C ALA A 66 -0.89 5.35 -4.66
N LEU A 67 -0.11 5.82 -3.68
CA LEU A 67 -0.12 5.27 -2.33
C LEU A 67 -0.59 6.28 -1.31
N GLN A 68 -1.43 5.81 -0.39
CA GLN A 68 -1.72 6.49 0.87
C GLN A 68 -1.37 5.52 1.99
N VAL A 69 -0.60 5.98 2.97
CA VAL A 69 -0.01 5.13 3.99
C VAL A 69 -0.32 5.70 5.38
N PHE A 70 -0.90 4.88 6.24
CA PHE A 70 -1.38 5.30 7.55
C PHE A 70 -1.02 4.29 8.62
N THR A 71 -0.80 4.78 9.86
CA THR A 71 -0.92 3.91 11.02
C THR A 71 -2.41 3.66 11.30
N PRO A 72 -2.76 2.64 12.09
CA PRO A 72 -4.17 2.42 12.46
C PRO A 72 -4.82 3.66 13.11
N GLU A 73 -4.08 4.36 13.96
CA GLU A 73 -4.59 5.56 14.63
C GLU A 73 -4.85 6.70 13.64
N GLU A 74 -3.92 6.90 12.71
CA GLU A 74 -4.08 7.93 11.68
C GLU A 74 -5.29 7.65 10.80
N PHE A 75 -5.46 6.39 10.42
CA PHE A 75 -6.58 6.00 9.56
C PHE A 75 -7.92 6.17 10.29
N ALA A 76 -7.98 5.77 11.56
CA ALA A 76 -9.18 5.95 12.37
C ALA A 76 -9.54 7.43 12.51
N GLY A 77 -8.53 8.29 12.65
CA GLY A 77 -8.73 9.74 12.73
C GLY A 77 -9.29 10.33 11.45
N GLN A 78 -8.88 9.81 10.31
CA GLN A 78 -9.37 10.26 9.00
C GLN A 78 -10.87 10.03 8.81
N GLY A 79 -11.37 8.92 9.33
CA GLY A 79 -12.78 8.59 9.21
C GLY A 79 -13.73 9.55 9.93
N ARG A 80 -13.18 10.50 10.70
CA ARG A 80 -13.96 11.50 11.43
C ARG A 80 -14.09 12.82 10.67
N GLY A 81 -13.46 12.89 9.57
CA GLY A 81 -13.37 13.98 8.61
C GLY A 81 -14.12 15.24 8.75
#